data_ecfbb01f912f9f49b180f3e60e9910a4
#
_entry.id   ecfbb01f912f9f49b180f3e60e9910a4
#
_cell.length_a   1.000
_cell.length_b   1.000
_cell.length_c   1.000
_cell.angle_alpha   90.00
_cell.angle_beta   90.00
_cell.angle_gamma   90.00
#
_symmetry.space_group_name_H-M   'P 1'
#
loop_
_entity.id
_entity.type
_entity.pdbx_description
1 polymer ?
#
loop_
_entity_poly.entity_id
_entity_poly.type
_entity_poly.pdbx_seq_one_letter_code
_entity_poly.pdbx_strand_id
1 'polypeptide(L)'
;MTLQEIFISNLRRIRKEKHITQEKLAELCNTDTAYIGQIETHKRFPSINFIEKIASALQIEATELFKNHKKDKLSPSLKLELHNELINEFDKLLSKTLKKL
;
A
#
# COMPACT_ATOMS: atom_id res chain seq x y z
N MET A 1 -9.66 10.45 -5.00
CA MET A 1 -9.56 9.30 -4.08
C MET A 1 -8.66 9.65 -2.90
N THR A 2 -9.06 9.21 -1.72
CA THR A 2 -8.21 9.34 -0.54
C THR A 2 -7.05 8.32 -0.62
N LEU A 3 -6.01 8.54 0.16
CA LEU A 3 -4.88 7.61 0.25
C LEU A 3 -5.34 6.22 0.69
N GLN A 4 -6.31 6.18 1.61
CA GLN A 4 -6.90 4.94 2.09
C GLN A 4 -7.60 4.17 0.98
N GLU A 5 -8.37 4.87 0.14
CA GLU A 5 -9.06 4.27 -1.01
C GLU A 5 -8.07 3.74 -2.03
N ILE A 6 -6.98 4.50 -2.28
CA ILE A 6 -5.91 4.08 -3.18
C ILE A 6 -5.27 2.78 -2.69
N PHE A 7 -4.95 2.73 -1.39
CA PHE A 7 -4.37 1.55 -0.76
C PHE A 7 -5.26 0.32 -0.93
N ILE A 8 -6.54 0.44 -0.60
CA ILE A 8 -7.48 -0.69 -0.65
C ILE A 8 -7.69 -1.16 -2.08
N SER A 9 -7.83 -0.23 -3.02
CA SER A 9 -7.96 -0.55 -4.43
C SER A 9 -6.75 -1.33 -4.95
N ASN A 10 -5.54 -0.87 -4.61
CA ASN A 10 -4.31 -1.53 -5.01
C ASN A 10 -4.16 -2.90 -4.36
N LEU A 11 -4.47 -3.01 -3.07
CA LEU A 11 -4.39 -4.27 -2.34
C LEU A 11 -5.26 -5.33 -3.01
N ARG A 12 -6.52 -5.01 -3.30
CA ARG A 12 -7.45 -5.94 -3.94
C ARG A 12 -6.98 -6.32 -5.34
N ARG A 13 -6.54 -5.34 -6.13
CA ARG A 13 -6.07 -5.57 -7.49
C ARG A 13 -4.84 -6.48 -7.52
N ILE A 14 -3.82 -6.14 -6.74
CA ILE A 14 -2.56 -6.90 -6.71
C ILE A 14 -2.81 -8.32 -6.20
N ARG A 15 -3.62 -8.46 -5.14
CA ARG A 15 -3.96 -9.77 -4.59
C ARG A 15 -4.60 -10.66 -5.65
N LYS A 16 -5.57 -10.10 -6.39
CA LYS A 16 -6.28 -10.85 -7.45
C LYS A 16 -5.38 -11.16 -8.64
N GLU A 17 -4.53 -10.23 -9.04
CA GLU A 17 -3.57 -10.45 -10.13
C GLU A 17 -2.60 -11.59 -9.81
N LYS A 18 -2.23 -11.73 -8.55
CA LYS A 18 -1.34 -12.79 -8.08
C LYS A 18 -2.08 -14.08 -7.71
N HIS A 19 -3.39 -14.12 -7.92
CA HIS A 19 -4.25 -15.27 -7.61
C HIS A 19 -4.17 -15.68 -6.13
N ILE A 20 -4.06 -14.69 -5.25
CA ILE A 20 -4.01 -14.91 -3.79
C ILE A 20 -5.39 -14.58 -3.22
N THR A 21 -5.99 -15.56 -2.52
CA THR A 21 -7.28 -15.37 -1.85
C THR A 21 -7.10 -14.53 -0.59
N GLN A 22 -8.20 -13.97 -0.06
CA GLN A 22 -8.18 -13.29 1.24
C GLN A 22 -7.67 -14.24 2.34
N GLU A 23 -8.11 -15.49 2.28
CA GLU A 23 -7.70 -16.52 3.23
C GLU A 23 -6.18 -16.76 3.16
N LYS A 24 -5.63 -16.89 1.95
CA LYS A 24 -4.19 -17.11 1.76
C LYS A 24 -3.39 -15.90 2.23
N LEU A 25 -3.86 -14.69 1.93
CA LEU A 25 -3.19 -13.47 2.40
C LEU A 25 -3.19 -13.41 3.94
N ALA A 26 -4.32 -13.75 4.55
CA ALA A 26 -4.43 -13.79 6.01
C ALA A 26 -3.42 -14.78 6.61
N GLU A 27 -3.31 -15.95 6.03
CA GLU A 27 -2.34 -16.97 6.43
C GLU A 27 -0.90 -16.45 6.33
N LEU A 28 -0.56 -15.83 5.21
CA LEU A 28 0.78 -15.27 4.98
C LEU A 28 1.11 -14.13 5.95
N CYS A 29 0.10 -13.36 6.36
CA CYS A 29 0.25 -12.25 7.30
C CYS A 29 0.07 -12.68 8.76
N ASN A 30 -0.16 -13.96 9.01
CA ASN A 30 -0.39 -14.50 10.34
C ASN A 30 -1.56 -13.80 11.06
N THR A 31 -2.67 -13.67 10.36
CA THR A 31 -3.90 -13.07 10.86
C THR A 31 -5.11 -13.88 10.38
N ASP A 32 -6.32 -13.46 10.74
CA ASP A 32 -7.53 -14.13 10.29
C ASP A 32 -8.07 -13.49 9.00
N THR A 33 -8.88 -14.27 8.28
CA THR A 33 -9.50 -13.83 7.02
C THR A 33 -10.45 -12.66 7.22
N ALA A 34 -11.14 -12.62 8.36
CA ALA A 34 -12.08 -11.55 8.67
C ALA A 34 -11.39 -10.19 8.73
N TYR A 35 -10.16 -10.12 9.25
CA TYR A 35 -9.40 -8.88 9.31
C TYR A 35 -9.04 -8.37 7.91
N ILE A 36 -8.59 -9.26 7.02
CA ILE A 36 -8.32 -8.90 5.63
C ILE A 36 -9.59 -8.37 4.95
N GLY A 37 -10.73 -9.05 5.16
CA GLY A 37 -12.02 -8.60 4.64
C GLY A 37 -12.42 -7.23 5.16
N GLN A 38 -12.18 -6.94 6.43
CA GLN A 38 -12.48 -5.64 7.03
C GLN A 38 -11.61 -4.53 6.43
N ILE A 39 -10.34 -4.81 6.14
CA ILE A 39 -9.45 -3.86 5.46
C ILE A 39 -9.99 -3.58 4.05
N GLU A 40 -10.32 -4.62 3.30
CA GLU A 40 -10.75 -4.47 1.90
C GLU A 40 -12.15 -3.84 1.76
N THR A 41 -12.93 -3.81 2.83
CA THR A 41 -14.27 -3.20 2.84
C THR A 41 -14.32 -1.85 3.56
N HIS A 42 -13.17 -1.24 3.83
CA HIS A 42 -13.05 0.07 4.50
C HIS A 42 -13.51 0.10 5.96
N LYS A 43 -13.69 -1.05 6.60
CA LYS A 43 -14.11 -1.09 8.00
C LYS A 43 -12.95 -0.89 8.95
N ARG A 44 -11.73 -1.26 8.54
CA ARG A 44 -10.52 -1.07 9.32
C ARG A 44 -9.38 -0.67 8.40
N PHE A 45 -8.48 0.16 8.92
CA PHE A 45 -7.24 0.48 8.22
C PHE A 45 -6.06 -0.10 9.01
N PRO A 46 -5.11 -0.80 8.35
CA PRO A 46 -4.01 -1.46 9.05
C PRO A 46 -2.94 -0.48 9.53
N SER A 47 -2.19 -0.90 10.52
CA SER A 47 -0.99 -0.18 10.95
C SER A 47 0.08 -0.21 9.86
N ILE A 48 1.05 0.69 9.96
CA ILE A 48 2.19 0.71 9.04
C ILE A 48 2.92 -0.64 9.05
N ASN A 49 3.13 -1.21 10.23
CA ASN A 49 3.78 -2.52 10.35
C ASN A 49 3.00 -3.61 9.62
N PHE A 50 1.68 -3.57 9.70
CA PHE A 50 0.85 -4.55 9.01
C PHE A 50 0.85 -4.33 7.49
N ILE A 51 0.90 -3.08 7.04
CA ILE A 51 1.06 -2.74 5.62
C ILE A 51 2.36 -3.36 5.08
N GLU A 52 3.44 -3.30 5.82
CA GLU A 52 4.70 -3.93 5.44
C GLU A 52 4.58 -5.44 5.36
N LYS A 53 3.83 -6.07 6.28
CA LYS A 53 3.55 -7.50 6.21
C LYS A 53 2.77 -7.88 4.96
N ILE A 54 1.77 -7.07 4.61
CA ILE A 54 0.98 -7.27 3.38
C ILE A 54 1.90 -7.20 2.16
N ALA A 55 2.73 -6.17 2.08
CA ALA A 55 3.66 -6.00 0.97
C ALA A 55 4.61 -7.19 0.85
N SER A 56 5.18 -7.63 1.96
CA SER A 56 6.06 -8.80 2.01
C SER A 56 5.33 -10.07 1.55
N ALA A 57 4.10 -10.26 2.03
CA ALA A 57 3.29 -11.43 1.65
C ALA A 57 2.98 -11.44 0.16
N LEU A 58 2.75 -10.27 -0.43
CA LEU A 58 2.48 -10.13 -1.85
C LEU A 58 3.76 -10.04 -2.69
N GLN A 59 4.92 -10.02 -2.05
CA GLN A 59 6.23 -9.90 -2.71
C GLN A 59 6.35 -8.65 -3.57
N ILE A 60 5.90 -7.53 -3.02
CA ILE A 60 5.97 -6.21 -3.66
C ILE A 60 6.60 -5.20 -2.71
N GLU A 61 7.04 -4.07 -3.26
CA GLU A 61 7.41 -2.92 -2.45
C GLU A 61 6.15 -2.30 -1.83
N ALA A 62 6.23 -1.86 -0.57
CA ALA A 62 5.09 -1.26 0.12
C ALA A 62 4.54 -0.03 -0.62
N THR A 63 5.41 0.71 -1.31
CA THR A 63 5.02 1.88 -2.09
C THR A 63 4.08 1.54 -3.25
N GLU A 64 4.13 0.32 -3.76
CA GLU A 64 3.20 -0.13 -4.81
C GLU A 64 1.74 -0.06 -4.36
N LEU A 65 1.49 -0.22 -3.06
CA LEU A 65 0.15 -0.16 -2.50
C LEU A 65 -0.42 1.26 -2.48
N PHE A 66 0.42 2.27 -2.67
CA PHE A 66 0.01 3.68 -2.62
C PHE A 66 0.12 4.39 -3.97
N LYS A 67 0.42 3.68 -5.04
CA LYS A 67 0.45 4.25 -6.38
C LYS A 67 -0.96 4.42 -6.91
N ASN A 68 -1.27 5.63 -7.39
CA ASN A 68 -2.58 5.90 -7.96
C ASN A 68 -2.56 5.64 -9.47
N HIS A 69 -2.98 4.43 -9.88
CA HIS A 69 -2.99 4.01 -11.27
C HIS A 69 -4.04 4.73 -12.12
N LYS A 70 -5.02 5.39 -11.48
CA LYS A 70 -6.02 6.20 -12.21
C LYS A 70 -5.43 7.51 -12.72
N LYS A 71 -4.19 7.86 -12.32
CA LYS A 71 -3.48 9.05 -12.77
C LYS A 71 -2.93 8.97 -14.18
N ASP A 72 -3.08 7.86 -14.87
CA ASP A 72 -2.72 7.77 -16.29
C ASP A 72 -3.50 8.75 -17.17
N LYS A 73 -4.56 9.35 -16.61
CA LYS A 73 -5.34 10.41 -17.25
C LYS A 73 -4.88 11.82 -16.87
N LEU A 74 -3.94 11.97 -15.94
CA LEU A 74 -3.42 13.26 -15.51
C LEU A 74 -2.25 13.72 -16.40
N SER A 75 -2.01 15.03 -16.44
CA SER A 75 -0.88 15.58 -17.20
C SER A 75 0.44 15.01 -16.66
N PRO A 76 1.46 14.82 -17.53
CA PRO A 76 2.76 14.34 -17.07
C PRO A 76 3.39 15.20 -15.98
N SER A 77 3.18 16.53 -16.03
CA SER A 77 3.72 17.45 -15.04
C SER A 77 3.09 17.22 -13.65
N LEU A 78 1.79 16.96 -13.59
CA LEU A 78 1.12 16.68 -12.32
C LEU A 78 1.55 15.33 -11.74
N LYS A 79 1.74 14.33 -12.59
CA LYS A 79 2.28 13.02 -12.17
C LYS A 79 3.67 13.18 -11.54
N LEU A 80 4.53 13.97 -12.16
CA LEU A 80 5.89 14.22 -11.68
C LEU A 80 5.87 14.94 -10.32
N GLU A 81 5.00 15.94 -10.18
CA GLU A 81 4.84 16.69 -8.94
C GLU A 81 4.46 15.79 -7.77
N LEU A 82 3.45 14.94 -7.97
CA LEU A 82 3.00 14.00 -6.96
C LEU A 82 4.05 12.96 -6.61
N HIS A 83 4.77 12.47 -7.62
CA HIS A 83 5.87 11.53 -7.44
C HIS A 83 6.98 12.16 -6.59
N ASN A 84 7.34 13.41 -6.88
CA ASN A 84 8.37 14.14 -6.13
C ASN A 84 7.96 14.39 -4.68
N GLU A 85 6.68 14.71 -4.42
CA GLU A 85 6.18 14.88 -3.07
C GLU A 85 6.31 13.60 -2.25
N LEU A 86 5.95 12.46 -2.82
CA LEU A 86 6.07 11.16 -2.15
C LEU A 86 7.53 10.82 -1.85
N ILE A 87 8.42 11.06 -2.80
CA ILE A 87 9.86 10.84 -2.62
C ILE A 87 10.41 11.75 -1.50
N ASN A 88 10.01 13.02 -1.48
CA ASN A 88 10.46 13.96 -0.46
C ASN A 88 10.03 13.53 0.95
N GLU A 89 8.78 13.08 1.11
CA GLU A 89 8.29 12.57 2.39
C GLU A 89 9.06 11.32 2.83
N PHE A 90 9.32 10.43 1.90
CA PHE A 90 10.09 9.22 2.15
C PHE A 90 11.52 9.55 2.55
N ASP A 91 12.18 10.48 1.86
CA ASP A 91 13.54 10.93 2.17
C ASP A 91 13.62 11.58 3.54
N LYS A 92 12.61 12.36 3.92
CA LYS A 92 12.53 12.98 5.26
C LYS A 92 12.49 11.92 6.36
N LEU A 93 11.71 10.86 6.16
CA LEU A 93 11.62 9.75 7.10
C LEU A 93 12.95 9.00 7.22
N LEU A 94 13.61 8.74 6.08
CA LEU A 94 14.92 8.10 6.06
C LEU A 94 15.97 8.95 6.77
N SER A 95 15.99 10.26 6.51
CA SER A 95 16.93 11.19 7.16
C SER A 95 16.76 11.19 8.67
N LYS A 96 15.51 11.19 9.16
CA LYS A 96 15.23 11.12 10.59
C LYS A 96 15.72 9.81 11.20
N THR A 97 15.54 8.70 10.49
CA THR A 97 15.97 7.38 10.94
C THR A 97 17.49 7.29 11.00
N LEU A 98 18.18 7.79 9.97
CA LEU A 98 19.63 7.79 9.90
C LEU A 98 20.27 8.70 10.96
N LYS A 99 19.64 9.82 11.30
CA LYS A 99 20.13 10.73 12.34
C LYS A 99 20.02 10.15 13.75
N LYS A 100 19.19 9.15 13.96
CA LYS A 100 19.03 8.46 15.25
C LYS A 100 20.02 7.30 15.43
N LEU A 101 20.73 6.97 14.39
CA LEU A 101 21.77 5.95 14.40
C LEU A 101 23.13 6.60 14.69
#